data_54968781ade56816269cc683ef9e9056
#
_entry.id   54968781ade56816269cc683ef9e9056
#
_cell.length_a   1.000
_cell.length_b   1.000
_cell.length_c   1.000
_cell.angle_alpha   90.00
_cell.angle_beta   90.00
_cell.angle_gamma   90.00
#
_symmetry.space_group_name_H-M   'P 1'
#
loop_
_entity.id
_entity.type
_entity.pdbx_description
1 polymer ?
#
loop_
_entity_poly.entity_id
_entity_poly.type
_entity_poly.pdbx_seq_one_letter_code
_entity_poly.pdbx_strand_id
1 'polypeptide(L)'
;VTKINEPGLAFHTVTPCRMVDTRNADGPLGGPALQPDGARVFVLTGLCGVPTTAKTLSVNLTVTQPTALGYLSLLPGDDKLVMPGTSAINFAGGQTRANNATPRLAYDGSGSIKVINGGSGSVHFILDVNGYFE
;
A
#
# COMPACT_ATOMS: atom_id res chain seq x y z
N VAL A 1 0.00 -24.49 3.79
CA VAL A 1 -0.59 -23.18 4.02
C VAL A 1 0.18 -22.48 5.12
N THR A 2 0.41 -21.24 4.91
CA THR A 2 0.93 -20.44 5.98
C THR A 2 -0.07 -20.41 7.12
N LYS A 3 0.36 -20.87 8.24
CA LYS A 3 -0.49 -20.80 9.40
C LYS A 3 -0.65 -19.36 9.80
N ILE A 4 -1.88 -18.89 9.80
CA ILE A 4 -2.19 -17.59 10.33
C ILE A 4 -2.21 -17.71 11.83
N ASN A 5 -1.28 -17.04 12.47
CA ASN A 5 -1.17 -17.08 13.92
C ASN A 5 -1.95 -15.97 14.59
N GLU A 6 -2.94 -15.45 13.91
CA GLU A 6 -3.86 -14.44 14.42
C GLU A 6 -5.27 -15.01 14.25
N PRO A 7 -5.63 -16.04 15.03
CA PRO A 7 -6.92 -16.68 14.87
C PRO A 7 -8.04 -15.70 15.18
N GLY A 8 -9.15 -15.89 14.51
CA GLY A 8 -10.32 -15.08 14.77
C GLY A 8 -10.36 -13.74 14.09
N LEU A 9 -9.45 -13.49 13.14
CA LEU A 9 -9.56 -12.27 12.35
C LEU A 9 -10.83 -12.33 11.51
N ALA A 10 -11.66 -11.32 11.66
CA ALA A 10 -12.89 -11.17 10.93
C ALA A 10 -12.73 -10.06 9.89
N PHE A 11 -13.38 -10.23 8.75
CA PHE A 11 -13.40 -9.22 7.72
C PHE A 11 -14.56 -8.25 7.95
N HIS A 12 -14.25 -6.96 7.89
CA HIS A 12 -15.21 -5.87 8.02
C HIS A 12 -15.14 -5.00 6.78
N THR A 13 -16.29 -4.73 6.19
CA THR A 13 -16.34 -3.84 5.04
C THR A 13 -16.36 -2.38 5.48
N VAL A 14 -15.81 -1.52 4.66
CA VAL A 14 -15.99 -0.06 4.79
C VAL A 14 -16.49 0.46 3.44
N THR A 15 -17.19 1.59 3.46
CA THR A 15 -17.49 2.30 2.22
C THR A 15 -16.18 2.62 1.53
N PRO A 16 -16.01 2.27 0.25
CA PRO A 16 -14.76 2.54 -0.46
C PRO A 16 -14.29 3.99 -0.27
N CYS A 17 -13.04 4.13 0.11
CA CYS A 17 -12.51 5.42 0.54
C CYS A 17 -11.04 5.54 0.11
N ARG A 18 -10.69 6.70 -0.47
CA ARG A 18 -9.31 6.94 -0.90
C ARG A 18 -8.45 7.34 0.28
N MET A 19 -7.41 6.57 0.53
CA MET A 19 -6.48 6.82 1.63
C MET A 19 -5.23 7.57 1.19
N VAL A 20 -4.69 7.24 0.02
CA VAL A 20 -3.44 7.80 -0.47
C VAL A 20 -3.62 8.17 -1.93
N ASP A 21 -3.12 9.35 -2.29
CA ASP A 21 -3.04 9.77 -3.68
C ASP A 21 -1.82 10.68 -3.85
N THR A 22 -0.75 10.14 -4.41
CA THR A 22 0.50 10.90 -4.56
C THR A 22 0.42 12.00 -5.60
N ARG A 23 -0.66 12.09 -6.36
CA ARG A 23 -0.89 13.20 -7.29
C ARG A 23 -1.33 14.47 -6.56
N ASN A 24 -1.78 14.34 -5.33
CA ASN A 24 -2.16 15.49 -4.49
C ASN A 24 -0.91 16.20 -3.97
N ALA A 25 -1.09 17.36 -3.35
CA ALA A 25 -0.01 18.13 -2.77
C ALA A 25 0.83 17.27 -1.82
N ASP A 26 2.10 17.62 -1.69
CA ASP A 26 3.03 16.87 -0.85
C ASP A 26 2.54 16.79 0.59
N GLY A 27 2.62 15.61 1.15
CA GLY A 27 2.15 15.35 2.50
C GLY A 27 2.18 13.87 2.83
N PRO A 28 1.78 13.50 4.07
CA PRO A 28 1.86 12.11 4.55
C PRO A 28 1.05 11.10 3.73
N LEU A 29 -0.02 11.55 3.08
CA LEU A 29 -0.91 10.71 2.28
C LEU A 29 -1.02 11.23 0.84
N GLY A 30 -0.17 12.15 0.48
CA GLY A 30 -0.14 12.78 -0.84
C GLY A 30 1.19 12.59 -1.54
N GLY A 31 1.53 13.58 -2.39
CA GLY A 31 2.80 13.58 -3.10
C GLY A 31 4.02 13.65 -2.19
N PRO A 32 5.19 13.64 -2.79
CA PRO A 32 5.42 13.52 -4.23
C PRO A 32 5.22 12.11 -4.79
N ALA A 33 5.38 11.94 -6.10
CA ALA A 33 5.40 10.63 -6.72
C ALA A 33 6.49 9.75 -6.08
N LEU A 34 6.27 8.44 -6.10
CA LEU A 34 7.28 7.50 -5.60
C LEU A 34 8.52 7.55 -6.49
N GLN A 35 9.67 7.76 -5.88
CA GLN A 35 10.93 7.89 -6.61
C GLN A 35 11.54 6.52 -6.91
N PRO A 36 12.38 6.42 -7.94
CA PRO A 36 13.00 5.14 -8.29
C PRO A 36 13.82 4.59 -7.12
N ASP A 37 13.67 3.29 -6.90
CA ASP A 37 14.33 2.55 -5.80
C ASP A 37 14.04 3.15 -4.43
N GLY A 38 12.92 3.89 -4.31
CA GLY A 38 12.53 4.54 -3.07
C GLY A 38 11.44 3.78 -2.34
N ALA A 39 11.35 4.06 -1.05
CA ALA A 39 10.30 3.52 -0.19
C ALA A 39 9.64 4.65 0.58
N ARG A 40 8.33 4.51 0.81
CA ARG A 40 7.58 5.42 1.69
C ARG A 40 6.70 4.61 2.62
N VAL A 41 6.55 5.11 3.82
CA VAL A 41 5.68 4.53 4.84
C VAL A 41 4.45 5.41 4.98
N PHE A 42 3.27 4.78 4.94
CA PHE A 42 1.99 5.48 5.09
C PHE A 42 1.27 4.92 6.31
N VAL A 43 0.85 5.80 7.22
CA VAL A 43 0.02 5.43 8.38
C VAL A 43 -1.44 5.50 7.93
N LEU A 44 -2.14 4.39 8.01
CA LEU A 44 -3.46 4.23 7.39
C LEU A 44 -4.59 4.01 8.38
N THR A 45 -4.31 3.54 9.59
CA THR A 45 -5.37 3.37 10.59
C THR A 45 -5.84 4.71 11.12
N GLY A 46 -7.10 4.75 11.54
CA GLY A 46 -7.74 5.99 11.96
C GLY A 46 -8.33 6.78 10.80
N LEU A 47 -8.21 6.27 9.58
CA LEU A 47 -8.72 6.90 8.36
C LEU A 47 -9.81 6.03 7.77
N CYS A 48 -10.77 6.62 7.05
CA CYS A 48 -11.75 5.88 6.24
C CYS A 48 -12.53 4.82 7.04
N GLY A 49 -12.70 5.00 8.33
CA GLY A 49 -13.39 4.03 9.17
C GLY A 49 -12.55 2.81 9.57
N VAL A 50 -11.25 2.80 9.29
CA VAL A 50 -10.37 1.71 9.68
C VAL A 50 -9.85 1.95 11.10
N PRO A 51 -10.17 1.06 12.05
CA PRO A 51 -9.75 1.27 13.44
C PRO A 51 -8.27 0.96 13.64
N THR A 52 -7.72 1.45 14.75
CA THR A 52 -6.31 1.19 15.10
C THR A 52 -6.04 -0.28 15.41
N THR A 53 -7.08 -1.07 15.61
CA THR A 53 -6.98 -2.52 15.87
C THR A 53 -6.88 -3.34 14.59
N ALA A 54 -7.04 -2.74 13.43
CA ALA A 54 -6.95 -3.46 12.16
C ALA A 54 -5.56 -4.06 11.98
N LYS A 55 -5.51 -5.28 11.43
CA LYS A 55 -4.26 -6.01 11.19
C LYS A 55 -3.89 -6.06 9.72
N THR A 56 -4.89 -6.15 8.85
CA THR A 56 -4.71 -6.27 7.41
C THR A 56 -5.79 -5.45 6.74
N LEU A 57 -5.46 -4.84 5.64
CA LEU A 57 -6.43 -4.09 4.84
C LEU A 57 -6.81 -4.86 3.59
N SER A 58 -8.01 -4.61 3.10
CA SER A 58 -8.43 -4.98 1.76
C SER A 58 -8.46 -3.70 0.93
N VAL A 59 -7.63 -3.64 -0.09
CA VAL A 59 -7.41 -2.40 -0.85
C VAL A 59 -7.43 -2.66 -2.34
N ASN A 60 -7.66 -1.59 -3.09
CA ASN A 60 -7.35 -1.52 -4.51
C ASN A 60 -6.21 -0.52 -4.66
N LEU A 61 -5.12 -0.96 -5.26
CA LEU A 61 -4.01 -0.07 -5.52
C LEU A 61 -3.94 0.25 -7.00
N THR A 62 -3.62 1.48 -7.31
CA THR A 62 -3.48 1.95 -8.69
C THR A 62 -2.13 2.61 -8.84
N VAL A 63 -1.45 2.28 -9.94
CA VAL A 63 -0.27 3.01 -10.39
C VAL A 63 -0.65 3.79 -11.63
N THR A 64 -0.14 4.99 -11.74
CA THR A 64 -0.38 5.84 -12.90
C THR A 64 0.82 6.74 -13.18
N GLN A 65 0.96 7.11 -14.45
CA GLN A 65 2.03 7.98 -14.92
C GLN A 65 3.45 7.46 -14.58
N PRO A 66 3.71 6.13 -14.68
CA PRO A 66 5.07 5.65 -14.47
C PRO A 66 5.95 6.14 -15.61
N THR A 67 7.15 6.61 -15.27
CA THR A 67 8.10 7.09 -16.28
C THR A 67 8.96 5.97 -16.85
N ALA A 68 8.88 4.76 -16.30
CA ALA A 68 9.62 3.60 -16.77
C ALA A 68 8.94 2.32 -16.30
N LEU A 69 9.38 1.20 -16.88
CA LEU A 69 9.01 -0.14 -16.41
C LEU A 69 9.35 -0.31 -14.94
N GLY A 70 8.50 -0.97 -14.18
CA GLY A 70 8.76 -1.21 -12.78
C GLY A 70 7.69 -2.04 -12.09
N TYR A 71 7.79 -2.05 -10.76
CA TYR A 71 6.82 -2.71 -9.90
C TYR A 71 6.74 -1.99 -8.56
N LEU A 72 5.63 -2.18 -7.86
CA LEU A 72 5.50 -1.76 -6.47
C LEU A 72 5.35 -2.98 -5.58
N SER A 73 5.94 -2.92 -4.39
CA SER A 73 5.74 -3.89 -3.33
C SER A 73 5.09 -3.22 -2.13
N LEU A 74 4.18 -3.94 -1.48
CA LEU A 74 3.53 -3.50 -0.26
C LEU A 74 3.98 -4.40 0.88
N LEU A 75 4.52 -3.81 1.93
CA LEU A 75 5.02 -4.52 3.10
C LEU A 75 4.46 -3.88 4.37
N PRO A 76 4.47 -4.62 5.51
CA PRO A 76 4.22 -3.96 6.79
C PRO A 76 5.17 -2.78 6.98
N GLY A 77 4.67 -1.70 7.59
CA GLY A 77 5.44 -0.46 7.70
C GLY A 77 6.75 -0.60 8.46
N ASP A 78 6.84 -1.57 9.36
CA ASP A 78 8.05 -1.84 10.14
C ASP A 78 8.95 -2.92 9.54
N ASP A 79 8.63 -3.42 8.35
CA ASP A 79 9.49 -4.38 7.64
C ASP A 79 10.78 -3.68 7.23
N LYS A 80 11.90 -4.36 7.43
CA LYS A 80 13.22 -3.79 7.14
C LYS A 80 13.73 -4.10 5.74
N LEU A 81 13.00 -4.91 4.97
CA LEU A 81 13.37 -5.21 3.60
C LEU A 81 13.36 -3.95 2.75
N VAL A 82 14.35 -3.84 1.87
CA VAL A 82 14.46 -2.73 0.93
C VAL A 82 14.34 -3.19 -0.51
N MET A 83 14.50 -4.48 -0.76
CA MET A 83 14.38 -5.09 -2.09
C MET A 83 13.64 -6.41 -1.96
N PRO A 84 12.33 -6.37 -1.76
CA PRO A 84 11.56 -7.61 -1.64
C PRO A 84 11.54 -8.39 -2.95
N GLY A 85 11.44 -9.70 -2.84
CA GLY A 85 11.39 -10.58 -4.00
C GLY A 85 9.99 -10.70 -4.63
N THR A 86 9.01 -9.94 -4.14
CA THR A 86 7.63 -10.02 -4.62
C THR A 86 7.13 -8.64 -5.00
N SER A 87 6.11 -8.62 -5.86
CA SER A 87 5.46 -7.37 -6.25
C SER A 87 3.95 -7.47 -6.04
N ALA A 88 3.34 -6.34 -5.70
CA ALA A 88 1.88 -6.22 -5.64
C ALA A 88 1.32 -5.85 -7.02
N ILE A 89 2.08 -5.16 -7.84
CA ILE A 89 1.67 -4.76 -9.19
C ILE A 89 2.91 -4.47 -10.04
N ASN A 90 2.86 -4.92 -11.29
CA ASN A 90 3.88 -4.62 -12.29
C ASN A 90 3.30 -3.66 -13.31
N PHE A 91 4.15 -2.86 -13.94
CA PHE A 91 3.69 -1.87 -14.92
C PHE A 91 4.79 -1.54 -15.93
N ALA A 92 4.35 -1.11 -17.11
CA ALA A 92 5.23 -0.55 -18.14
C ALA A 92 5.17 0.99 -18.09
N GLY A 93 6.14 1.65 -18.69
CA GLY A 93 6.15 3.10 -18.76
C GLY A 93 4.86 3.64 -19.39
N GLY A 94 4.30 4.68 -18.80
CA GLY A 94 3.07 5.31 -19.26
C GLY A 94 1.80 4.54 -18.96
N GLN A 95 1.87 3.33 -18.39
CA GLN A 95 0.72 2.47 -18.20
C GLN A 95 0.03 2.76 -16.85
N THR A 96 -1.29 2.95 -16.90
CA THR A 96 -2.11 2.97 -15.68
C THR A 96 -2.68 1.58 -15.44
N ARG A 97 -2.44 1.05 -14.25
CA ARG A 97 -2.94 -0.29 -13.86
C ARG A 97 -3.43 -0.27 -12.43
N ALA A 98 -4.40 -1.14 -12.15
CA ALA A 98 -4.93 -1.34 -10.81
C ALA A 98 -4.95 -2.82 -10.47
N ASN A 99 -4.83 -3.12 -9.18
CA ASN A 99 -4.90 -4.47 -8.67
C ASN A 99 -5.43 -4.46 -7.25
N ASN A 100 -6.05 -5.56 -6.83
CA ASN A 100 -6.47 -5.76 -5.45
C ASN A 100 -5.32 -6.32 -4.65
N ALA A 101 -5.27 -5.97 -3.36
CA ALA A 101 -4.25 -6.48 -2.45
C ALA A 101 -4.79 -6.53 -1.02
N THR A 102 -4.17 -7.36 -0.20
CA THR A 102 -4.49 -7.47 1.23
C THR A 102 -3.21 -7.29 2.05
N PRO A 103 -2.67 -6.06 2.11
CA PRO A 103 -1.42 -5.84 2.82
C PRO A 103 -1.58 -5.97 4.34
N ARG A 104 -0.63 -6.66 4.97
CA ARG A 104 -0.52 -6.71 6.42
C ARG A 104 0.03 -5.38 6.91
N LEU A 105 -0.64 -4.81 7.90
CA LEU A 105 -0.14 -3.60 8.55
C LEU A 105 1.06 -3.92 9.44
N ALA A 106 1.80 -2.89 9.83
CA ALA A 106 2.97 -3.05 10.69
C ALA A 106 2.64 -3.83 11.97
N TYR A 107 3.61 -4.61 12.42
CA TYR A 107 3.46 -5.41 13.64
C TYR A 107 3.67 -4.60 14.91
N ASP A 108 4.21 -3.38 14.79
CA ASP A 108 4.48 -2.50 15.93
C ASP A 108 3.26 -1.69 16.39
N GLY A 109 2.11 -1.88 15.76
CA GLY A 109 0.89 -1.16 16.12
C GLY A 109 0.76 0.21 15.49
N SER A 110 1.69 0.62 14.63
CA SER A 110 1.65 1.95 13.98
C SER A 110 0.53 2.07 12.94
N GLY A 111 -0.02 0.95 12.47
CA GLY A 111 -1.07 0.97 11.45
C GLY A 111 -0.55 1.38 10.07
N SER A 112 0.69 1.05 9.76
CA SER A 112 1.35 1.54 8.56
C SER A 112 1.68 0.44 7.57
N ILE A 113 1.81 0.84 6.30
CA ILE A 113 2.41 0.03 5.25
C ILE A 113 3.63 0.73 4.68
N LYS A 114 4.53 -0.06 4.12
CA LYS A 114 5.67 0.43 3.34
C LYS A 114 5.43 0.11 1.88
N VAL A 115 5.57 1.10 1.03
CA VAL A 115 5.45 0.94 -0.42
C VAL A 115 6.83 1.15 -1.01
N ILE A 116 7.31 0.16 -1.76
CA ILE A 116 8.63 0.22 -2.39
C ILE A 116 8.41 0.29 -3.90
N ASN A 117 9.02 1.30 -4.52
CA ASN A 117 9.08 1.42 -5.98
C ASN A 117 10.35 0.73 -6.47
N GLY A 118 10.19 -0.44 -7.08
CA GLY A 118 11.31 -1.22 -7.61
C GLY A 118 11.64 -0.89 -9.05
N GLY A 119 11.06 0.18 -9.59
CA GLY A 119 11.33 0.60 -10.97
C GLY A 119 12.47 1.60 -11.06
N SER A 120 12.88 1.87 -12.29
CA SER A 120 13.95 2.84 -12.58
C SER A 120 13.42 4.26 -12.80
N GLY A 121 12.10 4.45 -12.76
CA GLY A 121 11.46 5.75 -12.91
C GLY A 121 10.54 6.05 -11.75
N SER A 122 9.96 7.24 -11.75
CA SER A 122 8.95 7.63 -10.78
C SER A 122 7.58 7.11 -11.18
N VAL A 123 6.68 6.98 -10.19
CA VAL A 123 5.31 6.53 -10.43
C VAL A 123 4.39 7.12 -9.38
N HIS A 124 3.19 7.48 -9.79
CA HIS A 124 2.15 7.87 -8.85
C HIS A 124 1.40 6.64 -8.33
N PHE A 125 1.02 6.70 -7.07
CA PHE A 125 0.39 5.62 -6.34
C PHE A 125 -0.90 6.12 -5.70
N ILE A 126 -1.96 5.32 -5.86
CA ILE A 126 -3.28 5.61 -5.31
C ILE A 126 -3.75 4.38 -4.56
N LEU A 127 -4.24 4.56 -3.34
CA LEU A 127 -4.72 3.47 -2.51
C LEU A 127 -6.14 3.75 -2.05
N ASP A 128 -7.05 2.85 -2.41
CA ASP A 128 -8.45 2.89 -1.99
C ASP A 128 -8.73 1.68 -1.10
N VAL A 129 -9.31 1.89 0.07
CA VAL A 129 -9.66 0.83 1.01
C VAL A 129 -11.13 0.46 0.86
N ASN A 130 -11.44 -0.83 0.96
CA ASN A 130 -12.82 -1.31 0.95
C ASN A 130 -13.13 -2.24 2.14
N GLY A 131 -12.17 -2.55 2.97
CA GLY A 131 -12.37 -3.36 4.15
C GLY A 131 -11.09 -3.58 4.93
N TYR A 132 -11.22 -4.24 6.06
CA TYR A 132 -10.09 -4.57 6.91
C TYR A 132 -10.37 -5.85 7.68
N PHE A 133 -9.31 -6.43 8.20
CA PHE A 133 -9.37 -7.62 9.07
C PHE A 133 -8.87 -7.24 10.46
N GLU A 134 -9.63 -7.64 11.46
CA GLU A 134 -9.20 -7.50 12.85
C GLU A 134 -9.61 -8.68 13.72
#